data_00c35c023dc238a15535dda81cd8348c
#
_entry.id   00c35c023dc238a15535dda81cd8348c
#
_cell.length_a   1.000
_cell.length_b   1.000
_cell.length_c   1.000
_cell.angle_alpha   90.00
_cell.angle_beta   90.00
_cell.angle_gamma   90.00
#
_symmetry.space_group_name_H-M   'P 1'
#
loop_
_entity.id
_entity.type
_entity.pdbx_description
1 polymer ?
#
loop_
_entity_poly.entity_id
_entity_poly.type
_entity_poly.pdbx_seq_one_letter_code
_entity_poly.pdbx_strand_id
1 'polypeptide(L)'
;AIAQVLKDNDIMVISDEIYAELTYGQRHVSPANLTQLYDRTVVVNGFSKSHAMTGWRMGYVCAPQPVIAAMTKLHQFGIMSAPTTSQYAAIEAMRSGDEDIAHMREEYDSRRRYLVENLNRIGLDCFEPKGAFYVFPCIRSSGLSSDEFCERFLREEKVAVIPGTAFGPGGEGYVRACYASSMRDLTESISRLDNFLQNLRRKQGQDG
;
A
#
# COMPACT_ATOMS: atom_id res chain seq x y z
N ALA A 1 -10.76 6.06 18.68
CA ALA A 1 -10.35 7.49 18.65
C ALA A 1 -11.12 8.25 17.55
N ILE A 2 -11.02 7.88 16.23
CA ILE A 2 -11.66 8.61 15.10
C ILE A 2 -13.19 8.73 15.30
N ALA A 3 -13.89 7.63 15.63
CA ALA A 3 -15.34 7.65 15.83
C ALA A 3 -15.77 8.65 16.92
N GLN A 4 -14.95 8.83 17.95
CA GLN A 4 -15.23 9.76 19.02
C GLN A 4 -15.15 11.23 18.57
N VAL A 5 -14.24 11.53 17.64
CA VAL A 5 -14.13 12.87 17.03
C VAL A 5 -15.28 13.12 16.05
N LEU A 6 -15.67 12.10 15.29
CA LEU A 6 -16.68 12.23 14.23
C LEU A 6 -18.13 12.17 14.74
N LYS A 7 -18.38 11.66 15.96
CA LYS A 7 -19.77 11.44 16.46
C LYS A 7 -20.62 12.70 16.50
N ASP A 8 -19.99 13.83 16.85
CA ASP A 8 -20.65 15.12 17.03
C ASP A 8 -20.57 16.02 15.77
N ASN A 9 -20.07 15.49 14.66
CA ASN A 9 -19.93 16.20 13.39
C ASN A 9 -20.76 15.54 12.30
N ASP A 10 -21.43 16.34 11.47
CA ASP A 10 -22.17 15.88 10.30
C ASP A 10 -21.21 15.65 9.11
N ILE A 11 -20.45 14.57 9.21
CA ILE A 11 -19.40 14.22 8.21
C ILE A 11 -19.63 12.78 7.74
N MET A 12 -19.66 12.59 6.43
CA MET A 12 -19.61 11.26 5.82
C MET A 12 -18.19 10.70 5.89
N VAL A 13 -18.08 9.40 6.08
CA VAL A 13 -16.80 8.68 6.11
C VAL A 13 -16.66 7.85 4.84
N ILE A 14 -15.58 8.06 4.08
CA ILE A 14 -15.19 7.15 3.01
C ILE A 14 -13.99 6.35 3.52
N SER A 15 -14.17 5.04 3.67
CA SER A 15 -13.13 4.11 4.12
C SER A 15 -12.64 3.29 2.94
N ASP A 16 -11.41 3.56 2.48
CA ASP A 16 -10.74 2.71 1.51
C ASP A 16 -10.12 1.52 2.24
N GLU A 17 -10.71 0.36 2.06
CA GLU A 17 -10.36 -0.87 2.75
C GLU A 17 -9.67 -1.89 1.83
N ILE A 18 -9.11 -1.44 0.72
CA ILE A 18 -8.49 -2.32 -0.29
C ILE A 18 -7.35 -3.18 0.28
N TYR A 19 -6.74 -2.80 1.39
CA TYR A 19 -5.69 -3.53 2.10
C TYR A 19 -6.17 -4.19 3.41
N ALA A 20 -7.46 -4.26 3.68
CA ALA A 20 -8.01 -4.79 4.94
C ALA A 20 -7.51 -6.20 5.27
N GLU A 21 -7.38 -7.07 4.28
CA GLU A 21 -6.90 -8.44 4.45
C GLU A 21 -5.36 -8.55 4.56
N LEU A 22 -4.64 -7.52 4.13
CA LEU A 22 -3.17 -7.47 4.15
C LEU A 22 -2.69 -6.65 5.34
N THR A 23 -3.00 -7.11 6.56
CA THR A 23 -2.58 -6.51 7.83
C THR A 23 -1.75 -7.51 8.64
N TYR A 24 -0.78 -7.01 9.40
CA TYR A 24 0.21 -7.80 10.11
C TYR A 24 0.13 -7.55 11.61
N GLY A 25 0.02 -8.63 12.41
CA GLY A 25 -0.05 -8.56 13.86
C GLY A 25 -1.35 -7.97 14.44
N GLN A 26 -2.26 -7.52 13.60
CA GLN A 26 -3.58 -7.00 13.99
C GLN A 26 -4.60 -7.22 12.87
N ARG A 27 -5.88 -7.23 13.24
CA ARG A 27 -6.97 -7.24 12.25
C ARG A 27 -7.38 -5.80 11.92
N HIS A 28 -7.75 -5.57 10.67
CA HIS A 28 -8.44 -4.35 10.26
C HIS A 28 -9.79 -4.22 10.98
N VAL A 29 -10.13 -3.00 11.37
CA VAL A 29 -11.44 -2.67 11.95
C VAL A 29 -12.07 -1.60 11.06
N SER A 30 -13.12 -1.98 10.35
CA SER A 30 -13.89 -1.06 9.53
C SER A 30 -14.63 -0.03 10.38
N PRO A 31 -14.64 1.25 10.00
CA PRO A 31 -15.52 2.26 10.61
C PRO A 31 -16.99 1.86 10.55
N ALA A 32 -17.42 1.10 9.55
CA ALA A 32 -18.79 0.60 9.42
C ALA A 32 -19.19 -0.40 10.53
N ASN A 33 -18.22 -0.98 11.24
CA ASN A 33 -18.50 -1.84 12.41
C ASN A 33 -18.87 -1.03 13.68
N LEU A 34 -18.73 0.28 13.64
CA LEU A 34 -19.02 1.17 14.76
C LEU A 34 -20.42 1.77 14.60
N THR A 35 -21.32 1.48 15.55
CA THR A 35 -22.74 1.86 15.47
C THR A 35 -22.93 3.34 15.14
N GLN A 36 -22.11 4.23 15.73
CA GLN A 36 -22.23 5.68 15.50
C GLN A 36 -21.75 6.14 14.13
N LEU A 37 -21.08 5.29 13.36
CA LEU A 37 -20.58 5.62 12.01
C LEU A 37 -21.24 4.79 10.91
N TYR A 38 -21.99 3.74 11.24
CA TYR A 38 -22.56 2.79 10.29
C TYR A 38 -23.37 3.49 9.18
N ASP A 39 -24.33 4.35 9.56
CA ASP A 39 -25.25 5.02 8.63
C ASP A 39 -24.60 6.17 7.82
N ARG A 40 -23.32 6.45 8.04
CA ARG A 40 -22.56 7.50 7.35
C ARG A 40 -21.23 7.03 6.79
N THR A 41 -21.00 5.72 6.75
CA THR A 41 -19.77 5.15 6.20
C THR A 41 -20.00 4.56 4.82
N VAL A 42 -19.12 4.91 3.90
CA VAL A 42 -18.98 4.32 2.57
C VAL A 42 -17.70 3.49 2.60
N VAL A 43 -17.83 2.17 2.57
CA VAL A 43 -16.69 1.25 2.46
C VAL A 43 -16.39 0.99 0.99
N VAL A 44 -15.17 1.26 0.58
CA VAL A 44 -14.65 0.95 -0.76
C VAL A 44 -13.66 -0.18 -0.63
N ASN A 45 -13.88 -1.28 -1.34
CA ASN A 45 -13.00 -2.43 -1.29
C ASN A 45 -12.96 -3.15 -2.66
N GLY A 46 -12.16 -4.21 -2.78
CA GLY A 46 -12.05 -4.97 -4.02
C GLY A 46 -11.08 -6.13 -3.93
N PHE A 47 -10.93 -6.82 -5.04
CA PHE A 47 -10.18 -8.07 -5.12
C PHE A 47 -8.73 -7.86 -5.57
N SER A 48 -8.39 -6.65 -5.99
CA SER A 48 -7.08 -6.33 -6.60
C SER A 48 -5.89 -6.70 -5.73
N LYS A 49 -6.00 -6.54 -4.40
CA LYS A 49 -4.87 -6.71 -3.47
C LYS A 49 -4.99 -7.99 -2.67
N SER A 50 -6.10 -8.19 -2.00
CA SER A 50 -6.36 -9.38 -1.18
C SER A 50 -6.32 -10.69 -1.97
N HIS A 51 -6.78 -10.68 -3.21
CA HIS A 51 -6.87 -11.86 -4.06
C HIS A 51 -5.90 -11.82 -5.26
N ALA A 52 -4.92 -10.90 -5.28
CA ALA A 52 -4.00 -10.68 -6.39
C ALA A 52 -4.68 -10.48 -7.77
N MET A 53 -5.90 -9.93 -7.79
CA MET A 53 -6.75 -9.79 -8.98
C MET A 53 -6.69 -8.38 -9.59
N THR A 54 -5.52 -7.75 -9.63
CA THR A 54 -5.38 -6.37 -10.16
C THR A 54 -5.84 -6.23 -11.61
N GLY A 55 -5.53 -7.20 -12.46
CA GLY A 55 -5.91 -7.22 -13.88
C GLY A 55 -7.39 -7.48 -14.14
N TRP A 56 -8.12 -8.04 -13.20
CA TRP A 56 -9.54 -8.35 -13.33
C TRP A 56 -10.45 -7.13 -13.20
N ARG A 57 -9.94 -6.01 -12.72
CA ARG A 57 -10.66 -4.73 -12.60
C ARG A 57 -11.99 -4.85 -11.83
N MET A 58 -11.97 -5.51 -10.67
CA MET A 58 -13.16 -5.78 -9.86
C MET A 58 -13.03 -5.20 -8.47
N GLY A 59 -14.03 -4.41 -8.06
CA GLY A 59 -14.18 -3.85 -6.73
C GLY A 59 -15.66 -3.71 -6.38
N TYR A 60 -15.93 -3.30 -5.15
CA TYR A 60 -17.28 -3.10 -4.65
C TYR A 60 -17.33 -1.97 -3.62
N VAL A 61 -18.54 -1.46 -3.43
CA VAL A 61 -18.83 -0.43 -2.42
C VAL A 61 -20.01 -0.89 -1.57
N CYS A 62 -19.86 -0.73 -0.25
CA CYS A 62 -20.95 -0.89 0.71
C CYS A 62 -21.23 0.47 1.35
N ALA A 63 -22.47 0.96 1.23
CA ALA A 63 -22.84 2.29 1.73
C ALA A 63 -24.34 2.37 2.03
N PRO A 64 -24.82 3.41 2.71
CA PRO A 64 -26.24 3.67 2.87
C PRO A 64 -26.96 3.72 1.52
N GLN A 65 -28.19 3.21 1.50
CA GLN A 65 -28.98 3.01 0.30
C GLN A 65 -29.09 4.26 -0.62
N PRO A 66 -29.28 5.50 -0.14
CA PRO A 66 -29.32 6.67 -1.00
C PRO A 66 -28.00 6.92 -1.76
N VAL A 67 -26.84 6.64 -1.12
CA VAL A 67 -25.52 6.76 -1.73
C VAL A 67 -25.36 5.69 -2.83
N ILE A 68 -25.70 4.44 -2.53
CA ILE A 68 -25.64 3.34 -3.52
C ILE A 68 -26.55 3.62 -4.71
N ALA A 69 -27.76 4.14 -4.50
CA ALA A 69 -28.67 4.48 -5.60
C ALA A 69 -28.07 5.54 -6.54
N ALA A 70 -27.47 6.58 -5.99
CA ALA A 70 -26.79 7.61 -6.77
C ALA A 70 -25.55 7.06 -7.51
N MET A 71 -24.72 6.28 -6.85
CA MET A 71 -23.53 5.64 -7.45
C MET A 71 -23.94 4.69 -8.58
N THR A 72 -24.97 3.85 -8.38
CA THR A 72 -25.46 2.93 -9.40
C THR A 72 -25.92 3.68 -10.65
N LYS A 73 -26.65 4.79 -10.48
CA LYS A 73 -27.08 5.63 -11.60
C LYS A 73 -25.89 6.15 -12.41
N LEU A 74 -24.86 6.67 -11.76
CA LEU A 74 -23.66 7.16 -12.44
C LEU A 74 -22.89 6.02 -13.12
N HIS A 75 -22.73 4.88 -12.44
CA HIS A 75 -22.05 3.71 -12.95
C HIS A 75 -22.72 3.14 -14.21
N GLN A 76 -24.06 3.08 -14.24
CA GLN A 76 -24.82 2.63 -15.41
C GLN A 76 -24.53 3.48 -16.65
N PHE A 77 -24.39 4.79 -16.48
CA PHE A 77 -24.07 5.69 -17.59
C PHE A 77 -22.59 5.70 -17.95
N GLY A 78 -21.71 5.41 -16.98
CA GLY A 78 -20.26 5.38 -17.19
C GLY A 78 -19.77 4.13 -17.92
N ILE A 79 -20.06 2.97 -17.38
CA ILE A 79 -19.55 1.68 -17.88
C ILE A 79 -20.58 0.54 -17.90
N MET A 80 -21.84 0.81 -17.59
CA MET A 80 -22.95 -0.14 -17.48
C MET A 80 -22.77 -1.19 -16.37
N SER A 81 -21.76 -2.06 -16.47
CA SER A 81 -21.43 -3.10 -15.48
C SER A 81 -19.95 -3.49 -15.53
N ALA A 82 -19.46 -4.05 -14.45
CA ALA A 82 -18.16 -4.71 -14.45
C ALA A 82 -18.16 -5.93 -15.41
N PRO A 83 -17.01 -6.33 -15.98
CA PRO A 83 -16.94 -7.49 -16.87
C PRO A 83 -17.51 -8.75 -16.22
N THR A 84 -18.38 -9.48 -16.94
CA THR A 84 -19.05 -10.67 -16.41
C THR A 84 -18.05 -11.75 -15.95
N THR A 85 -16.97 -11.95 -16.69
CA THR A 85 -15.89 -12.88 -16.30
C THR A 85 -15.28 -12.52 -14.96
N SER A 86 -15.05 -11.23 -14.71
CA SER A 86 -14.52 -10.74 -13.43
C SER A 86 -15.50 -10.95 -12.28
N GLN A 87 -16.82 -10.82 -12.54
CA GLN A 87 -17.85 -11.10 -11.54
C GLN A 87 -17.86 -12.58 -11.12
N TYR A 88 -17.79 -13.51 -12.08
CA TYR A 88 -17.69 -14.94 -11.76
C TYR A 88 -16.39 -15.29 -11.03
N ALA A 89 -15.27 -14.71 -11.44
CA ALA A 89 -14.00 -14.89 -10.74
C ALA A 89 -14.05 -14.36 -9.30
N ALA A 90 -14.70 -13.20 -9.07
CA ALA A 90 -14.88 -12.64 -7.74
C ALA A 90 -15.79 -13.51 -6.85
N ILE A 91 -16.83 -14.15 -7.42
CA ILE A 91 -17.69 -15.09 -6.69
C ILE A 91 -16.85 -16.27 -6.18
N GLU A 92 -16.00 -16.84 -7.04
CA GLU A 92 -15.13 -17.95 -6.64
C GLU A 92 -14.08 -17.52 -5.62
N ALA A 93 -13.46 -16.36 -5.83
CA ALA A 93 -12.51 -15.78 -4.89
C ALA A 93 -13.10 -15.61 -3.47
N MET A 94 -14.35 -15.14 -3.37
CA MET A 94 -15.06 -15.03 -2.10
C MET A 94 -15.45 -16.36 -1.46
N ARG A 95 -15.63 -17.41 -2.26
CA ARG A 95 -16.04 -18.73 -1.77
C ARG A 95 -14.86 -19.55 -1.26
N SER A 96 -13.73 -19.45 -1.92
CA SER A 96 -12.62 -20.40 -1.78
C SER A 96 -11.26 -19.74 -1.55
N GLY A 97 -11.16 -18.39 -1.54
CA GLY A 97 -9.87 -17.67 -1.53
C GLY A 97 -9.22 -17.44 -0.17
N ASP A 98 -9.85 -17.81 0.94
CA ASP A 98 -9.38 -17.46 2.29
C ASP A 98 -7.98 -18.04 2.61
N GLU A 99 -7.73 -19.28 2.21
CA GLU A 99 -6.44 -19.95 2.41
C GLU A 99 -5.33 -19.31 1.56
N ASP A 100 -5.63 -18.93 0.32
CA ASP A 100 -4.70 -18.23 -0.57
C ASP A 100 -4.34 -16.85 -0.02
N ILE A 101 -5.32 -16.11 0.52
CA ILE A 101 -5.10 -14.82 1.19
C ILE A 101 -4.19 -15.01 2.40
N ALA A 102 -4.46 -16.01 3.23
CA ALA A 102 -3.67 -16.28 4.43
C ALA A 102 -2.22 -16.59 4.06
N HIS A 103 -1.99 -17.47 3.10
CA HIS A 103 -0.66 -17.82 2.60
C HIS A 103 0.08 -16.60 2.02
N MET A 104 -0.58 -15.84 1.16
CA MET A 104 0.00 -14.63 0.57
C MET A 104 0.36 -13.58 1.64
N ARG A 105 -0.47 -13.42 2.67
CA ARG A 105 -0.20 -12.51 3.79
C ARG A 105 1.02 -12.95 4.60
N GLU A 106 1.21 -14.24 4.85
CA GLU A 106 2.39 -14.78 5.53
C GLU A 106 3.67 -14.52 4.73
N GLU A 107 3.63 -14.74 3.42
CA GLU A 107 4.72 -14.42 2.51
C GLU A 107 5.07 -12.94 2.53
N TYR A 108 4.07 -12.06 2.46
CA TYR A 108 4.30 -10.62 2.55
C TYR A 108 4.84 -10.20 3.92
N ASP A 109 4.39 -10.80 5.00
CA ASP A 109 4.92 -10.51 6.34
C ASP A 109 6.39 -10.90 6.48
N SER A 110 6.79 -12.03 5.90
CA SER A 110 8.19 -12.46 5.83
C SER A 110 9.04 -11.44 5.06
N ARG A 111 8.59 -11.03 3.87
CA ARG A 111 9.28 -10.04 3.03
C ARG A 111 9.33 -8.66 3.69
N ARG A 112 8.27 -8.24 4.35
CA ARG A 112 8.18 -7.00 5.12
C ARG A 112 9.27 -6.95 6.19
N ARG A 113 9.35 -7.99 7.03
CA ARG A 113 10.34 -8.09 8.10
C ARG A 113 11.76 -8.06 7.53
N TYR A 114 12.01 -8.82 6.49
CA TYR A 114 13.30 -8.84 5.79
C TYR A 114 13.70 -7.43 5.31
N LEU A 115 12.81 -6.72 4.63
CA LEU A 115 13.12 -5.37 4.14
C LEU A 115 13.35 -4.37 5.26
N VAL A 116 12.49 -4.32 6.27
CA VAL A 116 12.61 -3.38 7.40
C VAL A 116 13.94 -3.60 8.12
N GLU A 117 14.31 -4.86 8.42
CA GLU A 117 15.56 -5.19 9.06
C GLU A 117 16.76 -4.73 8.23
N ASN A 118 16.79 -5.07 6.95
CA ASN A 118 17.92 -4.76 6.09
C ASN A 118 18.03 -3.27 5.76
N LEU A 119 16.93 -2.54 5.58
CA LEU A 119 16.95 -1.08 5.40
C LEU A 119 17.55 -0.39 6.63
N ASN A 120 17.10 -0.75 7.82
CA ASN A 120 17.67 -0.20 9.06
C ASN A 120 19.18 -0.58 9.21
N ARG A 121 19.57 -1.80 8.86
CA ARG A 121 20.97 -2.26 8.91
C ARG A 121 21.90 -1.45 8.00
N ILE A 122 21.44 -1.03 6.83
CA ILE A 122 22.26 -0.21 5.90
C ILE A 122 22.18 1.30 6.19
N GLY A 123 21.43 1.70 7.24
CA GLY A 123 21.35 3.08 7.73
C GLY A 123 20.25 3.93 7.12
N LEU A 124 19.17 3.30 6.66
CA LEU A 124 17.93 3.97 6.26
C LEU A 124 16.84 3.67 7.29
N ASP A 125 16.51 4.64 8.14
CA ASP A 125 15.46 4.48 9.13
C ASP A 125 14.14 4.09 8.47
N CYS A 126 13.62 2.92 8.82
CA CYS A 126 12.37 2.40 8.31
C CYS A 126 11.51 1.89 9.46
N PHE A 127 10.34 2.50 9.66
CA PHE A 127 9.37 1.97 10.61
C PHE A 127 8.73 0.68 10.08
N GLU A 128 8.27 -0.14 10.97
CA GLU A 128 7.59 -1.40 10.66
C GLU A 128 6.12 -1.15 10.26
N PRO A 129 5.75 -1.26 8.96
CA PRO A 129 4.37 -1.08 8.54
C PRO A 129 3.48 -2.23 9.02
N LYS A 130 2.25 -1.93 9.39
CA LYS A 130 1.29 -2.92 9.89
C LYS A 130 0.25 -3.36 8.86
N GLY A 131 0.43 -2.97 7.61
CA GLY A 131 -0.45 -3.34 6.51
C GLY A 131 0.12 -3.01 5.15
N ALA A 132 -0.61 -3.36 4.10
CA ALA A 132 -0.23 -3.25 2.69
C ALA A 132 1.03 -4.07 2.34
N PHE A 133 1.74 -3.70 1.29
CA PHE A 133 3.00 -4.33 0.87
C PHE A 133 4.05 -3.28 0.47
N TYR A 134 4.12 -2.19 1.25
CA TYR A 134 5.07 -1.11 1.06
C TYR A 134 5.83 -0.80 2.34
N VAL A 135 7.09 -0.43 2.18
CA VAL A 135 7.90 0.25 3.19
C VAL A 135 8.18 1.69 2.75
N PHE A 136 8.45 2.56 3.72
CA PHE A 136 8.67 3.99 3.47
C PHE A 136 9.91 4.48 4.23
N PRO A 137 11.12 4.01 3.82
CA PRO A 137 12.36 4.36 4.50
C PRO A 137 12.72 5.85 4.31
N CYS A 138 13.35 6.39 5.35
CA CYS A 138 13.95 7.72 5.35
C CYS A 138 15.29 7.68 4.61
N ILE A 139 15.46 8.53 3.60
CA ILE A 139 16.67 8.60 2.78
C ILE A 139 17.50 9.87 3.06
N ARG A 140 17.16 10.66 4.11
CA ARG A 140 17.84 11.94 4.43
C ARG A 140 19.33 11.77 4.67
N SER A 141 19.76 10.61 5.18
CA SER A 141 21.18 10.28 5.36
C SER A 141 21.97 10.19 4.05
N SER A 142 21.31 10.14 2.90
CA SER A 142 21.96 10.15 1.58
C SER A 142 22.39 11.55 1.13
N GLY A 143 21.82 12.61 1.72
CA GLY A 143 22.01 14.00 1.29
C GLY A 143 21.29 14.38 0.00
N LEU A 144 20.49 13.49 -0.58
CA LEU A 144 19.73 13.70 -1.81
C LEU A 144 18.28 14.04 -1.51
N SER A 145 17.63 14.78 -2.42
CA SER A 145 16.18 14.90 -2.44
C SER A 145 15.52 13.57 -2.82
N SER A 146 14.22 13.42 -2.52
CA SER A 146 13.48 12.18 -2.85
C SER A 146 13.50 11.87 -4.34
N ASP A 147 13.32 12.88 -5.18
CA ASP A 147 13.30 12.73 -6.64
C ASP A 147 14.70 12.39 -7.18
N GLU A 148 15.75 13.11 -6.75
CA GLU A 148 17.12 12.84 -7.15
C GLU A 148 17.58 11.43 -6.74
N PHE A 149 17.22 11.01 -5.51
CA PHE A 149 17.54 9.67 -5.03
C PHE A 149 16.92 8.60 -5.96
N CYS A 150 15.63 8.72 -6.27
CA CYS A 150 14.92 7.78 -7.13
C CYS A 150 15.52 7.73 -8.56
N GLU A 151 15.78 8.89 -9.14
CA GLU A 151 16.35 8.99 -10.48
C GLU A 151 17.74 8.36 -10.55
N ARG A 152 18.62 8.71 -9.62
CA ARG A 152 20.00 8.17 -9.58
C ARG A 152 20.01 6.69 -9.25
N PHE A 153 19.23 6.24 -8.29
CA PHE A 153 19.14 4.83 -7.94
C PHE A 153 18.65 3.97 -9.11
N LEU A 154 17.67 4.48 -9.87
CA LEU A 154 17.22 3.82 -11.09
C LEU A 154 18.31 3.80 -12.17
N ARG A 155 19.02 4.90 -12.39
CA ARG A 155 20.06 5.00 -13.42
C ARG A 155 21.30 4.18 -13.10
N GLU A 156 21.79 4.28 -11.86
CA GLU A 156 23.06 3.68 -11.43
C GLU A 156 22.90 2.19 -11.13
N GLU A 157 21.82 1.81 -10.42
CA GLU A 157 21.63 0.47 -9.88
C GLU A 157 20.49 -0.34 -10.53
N LYS A 158 19.71 0.27 -11.45
CA LYS A 158 18.57 -0.37 -12.13
C LYS A 158 17.47 -0.86 -11.18
N VAL A 159 17.26 -0.18 -10.06
CA VAL A 159 16.20 -0.44 -9.09
C VAL A 159 15.27 0.76 -9.03
N ALA A 160 13.97 0.52 -9.19
CA ALA A 160 12.94 1.54 -9.16
C ALA A 160 12.27 1.62 -7.79
N VAL A 161 12.22 2.82 -7.23
CA VAL A 161 11.42 3.18 -6.06
C VAL A 161 10.64 4.46 -6.37
N ILE A 162 9.62 4.78 -5.57
CA ILE A 162 8.80 5.97 -5.80
C ILE A 162 9.20 7.06 -4.82
N PRO A 163 9.44 8.30 -5.26
CA PRO A 163 9.76 9.41 -4.36
C PRO A 163 8.59 9.70 -3.42
N GLY A 164 8.89 9.98 -2.17
CA GLY A 164 7.87 10.27 -1.16
C GLY A 164 7.03 11.49 -1.50
N THR A 165 7.59 12.46 -2.21
CA THR A 165 6.91 13.67 -2.73
C THR A 165 5.68 13.35 -3.59
N ALA A 166 5.64 12.20 -4.27
CA ALA A 166 4.47 11.72 -5.00
C ALA A 166 3.23 11.49 -4.11
N PHE A 167 3.42 11.42 -2.78
CA PHE A 167 2.36 11.20 -1.79
C PHE A 167 2.05 12.46 -0.97
N GLY A 168 2.61 13.59 -1.35
CA GLY A 168 2.41 14.89 -0.73
C GLY A 168 3.70 15.51 -0.19
N PRO A 169 3.69 16.80 0.17
CA PRO A 169 4.89 17.54 0.57
C PRO A 169 5.58 16.98 1.82
N GLY A 170 4.83 16.32 2.71
CA GLY A 170 5.39 15.64 3.89
C GLY A 170 6.23 14.39 3.56
N GLY A 171 6.24 13.94 2.31
CA GLY A 171 7.01 12.78 1.86
C GLY A 171 8.45 13.09 1.44
N GLU A 172 8.87 14.36 1.45
CA GLU A 172 10.26 14.71 1.14
C GLU A 172 11.24 14.11 2.16
N GLY A 173 12.33 13.55 1.64
CA GLY A 173 13.31 12.80 2.41
C GLY A 173 12.94 11.34 2.66
N TYR A 174 11.93 10.84 1.94
CA TYR A 174 11.48 9.44 1.97
C TYR A 174 11.32 8.87 0.57
N VAL A 175 11.34 7.54 0.47
CA VAL A 175 10.96 6.81 -0.74
C VAL A 175 10.02 5.66 -0.40
N ARG A 176 9.12 5.28 -1.33
CA ARG A 176 8.27 4.11 -1.19
C ARG A 176 8.87 2.94 -1.95
N ALA A 177 9.16 1.85 -1.27
CA ALA A 177 9.54 0.58 -1.87
C ALA A 177 8.44 -0.48 -1.68
N CYS A 178 8.23 -1.31 -2.70
CA CYS A 178 7.23 -2.38 -2.71
C CYS A 178 7.90 -3.72 -2.41
N TYR A 179 7.29 -4.55 -1.54
CA TYR A 179 7.78 -5.91 -1.28
C TYR A 179 6.90 -7.02 -1.89
N ALA A 180 6.00 -6.65 -2.80
CA ALA A 180 5.26 -7.63 -3.63
C ALA A 180 6.15 -8.12 -4.81
N SER A 181 7.35 -8.59 -4.48
CA SER A 181 8.36 -9.14 -5.39
C SER A 181 8.98 -10.40 -4.81
N SER A 182 9.75 -11.17 -5.59
CA SER A 182 10.41 -12.36 -5.06
C SER A 182 11.47 -12.00 -4.01
N MET A 183 11.74 -12.91 -3.06
CA MET A 183 12.83 -12.73 -2.09
C MET A 183 14.18 -12.53 -2.77
N ARG A 184 14.42 -13.20 -3.91
CA ARG A 184 15.63 -13.00 -4.72
C ARG A 184 15.78 -11.56 -5.17
N ASP A 185 14.71 -10.98 -5.74
CA ASP A 185 14.74 -9.63 -6.26
C ASP A 185 14.86 -8.58 -5.14
N LEU A 186 14.23 -8.85 -3.99
CA LEU A 186 14.35 -8.00 -2.79
C LEU A 186 15.78 -8.03 -2.23
N THR A 187 16.40 -9.22 -2.15
CA THR A 187 17.78 -9.36 -1.69
C THR A 187 18.76 -8.65 -2.63
N GLU A 188 18.57 -8.81 -3.93
CA GLU A 188 19.37 -8.11 -4.93
C GLU A 188 19.21 -6.60 -4.83
N SER A 189 17.97 -6.11 -4.66
CA SER A 189 17.67 -4.68 -4.51
C SER A 189 18.33 -4.09 -3.26
N ILE A 190 18.33 -4.78 -2.14
CA ILE A 190 19.03 -4.36 -0.91
C ILE A 190 20.55 -4.31 -1.11
N SER A 191 21.13 -5.30 -1.78
CA SER A 191 22.57 -5.30 -2.09
C SER A 191 22.96 -4.09 -2.95
N ARG A 192 22.19 -3.81 -3.99
CA ARG A 192 22.39 -2.64 -4.87
C ARG A 192 22.20 -1.33 -4.12
N LEU A 193 21.20 -1.25 -3.24
CA LEU A 193 20.95 -0.08 -2.41
C LEU A 193 22.12 0.20 -1.45
N ASP A 194 22.66 -0.81 -0.83
CA ASP A 194 23.85 -0.68 0.04
C ASP A 194 25.07 -0.17 -0.77
N ASN A 195 25.34 -0.74 -1.95
CA ASN A 195 26.38 -0.27 -2.85
C ASN A 195 26.19 1.21 -3.25
N PHE A 196 24.96 1.59 -3.60
CA PHE A 196 24.62 2.97 -3.95
C PHE A 196 24.93 3.93 -2.80
N LEU A 197 24.48 3.62 -1.59
CA LEU A 197 24.73 4.43 -0.39
C LEU A 197 26.22 4.53 -0.05
N GLN A 198 26.97 3.45 -0.17
CA GLN A 198 28.41 3.46 0.03
C GLN A 198 29.12 4.36 -0.98
N ASN A 199 28.74 4.32 -2.25
CA ASN A 199 29.28 5.18 -3.29
C ASN A 199 28.98 6.67 -3.05
N LEU A 200 27.77 6.99 -2.55
CA LEU A 200 27.41 8.36 -2.15
C LEU A 200 28.31 8.86 -1.02
N ARG A 201 28.48 8.07 0.03
CA ARG A 201 29.32 8.41 1.20
C ARG A 201 30.78 8.62 0.80
N ARG A 202 31.33 7.81 -0.10
CA ARG A 202 32.71 7.96 -0.62
C ARG A 202 32.90 9.28 -1.36
N LYS A 203 31.96 9.67 -2.22
CA LYS A 203 32.01 10.94 -2.94
C LYS A 203 31.91 12.12 -2.00
N GLN A 204 31.01 12.09 -1.01
CA GLN A 204 30.90 13.15 0.00
C GLN A 204 32.14 13.29 0.91
N GLY A 205 32.87 12.21 1.18
CA GLY A 205 34.11 12.23 1.99
C GLY A 205 35.37 12.62 1.20
N GLN A 206 35.30 12.72 -0.16
CA GLN A 206 36.40 13.19 -1.00
C GLN A 206 36.34 14.70 -1.29
N ASP A 207 35.16 15.31 -1.08
CA ASP A 207 34.90 16.75 -1.33
C ASP A 207 35.00 17.60 -0.05
N GLY A 208 35.41 17.04 1.09
CA GLY A 208 35.64 17.67 2.39
C GLY A 208 37.10 17.54 2.83
#